data_277842707db6df7f577f5e0405fb2053
#
_entry.id   277842707db6df7f577f5e0405fb2053
#
_cell.length_a   1.000
_cell.length_b   1.000
_cell.length_c   1.000
_cell.angle_alpha   90.00
_cell.angle_beta   90.00
_cell.angle_gamma   90.00
#
_symmetry.space_group_name_H-M   'P 1'
#
loop_
_entity.id
_entity.type
_entity.pdbx_description
1 polymer ?
#
loop_
_entity_poly.entity_id
_entity_poly.type
_entity_poly.pdbx_seq_one_letter_code
_entity_poly.pdbx_strand_id
1 'polypeptide(L)'
;MTNTNVVKVSAFEENYADGNSKKCSVKVNSSKTRNQEDTVLDADLLLWTAGATSTNTRRGALNSILPRDKNGRIVTGKFMRAKNVDNVFALGDCARARQVPYAATAQVAIQQAPVVAWNLFATLMNSSGRRDSSGKGFQLLPFEYLNLGEMMTLGSDDATISSLGGLVQLSGSVASVARRLIYAVRMPTARQGVTVVVESTQRRLQQTSRNTSNGKLGPRKVIDWK
;
A
#
# COMPACT_ATOMS: atom_id res chain seq x y z
N MET A 1 -21.03 10.74 -4.19
CA MET A 1 -21.04 10.73 -5.67
C MET A 1 -20.53 9.38 -6.15
N THR A 2 -21.41 8.49 -6.56
CA THR A 2 -21.07 7.20 -7.16
C THR A 2 -21.11 7.33 -8.69
N ASN A 3 -20.25 6.58 -9.40
CA ASN A 3 -20.12 6.63 -10.86
C ASN A 3 -19.68 8.00 -11.43
N THR A 4 -18.77 8.66 -10.74
CA THR A 4 -18.20 9.95 -11.15
C THR A 4 -16.72 9.79 -11.41
N ASN A 5 -16.23 10.28 -12.54
CA ASN A 5 -14.82 10.29 -12.90
C ASN A 5 -14.24 11.70 -12.76
N VAL A 6 -13.03 11.78 -12.25
CA VAL A 6 -12.28 13.04 -12.25
C VAL A 6 -11.71 13.25 -13.66
N VAL A 7 -12.06 14.33 -14.29
CA VAL A 7 -11.64 14.68 -15.65
C VAL A 7 -10.39 15.53 -15.62
N LYS A 8 -10.36 16.52 -14.74
CA LYS A 8 -9.24 17.48 -14.63
C LYS A 8 -9.11 18.00 -13.22
N VAL A 9 -7.88 18.18 -12.79
CA VAL A 9 -7.53 18.91 -11.56
C VAL A 9 -6.72 20.13 -11.96
N SER A 10 -7.12 21.30 -11.50
CA SER A 10 -6.41 22.55 -11.71
C SER A 10 -6.19 23.22 -10.36
N ALA A 11 -4.99 23.71 -10.13
CA ALA A 11 -4.70 24.60 -9.02
C ALA A 11 -4.72 26.04 -9.52
N PHE A 12 -5.32 26.94 -8.77
CA PHE A 12 -5.28 28.37 -9.04
C PHE A 12 -4.98 29.14 -7.76
N GLU A 13 -4.37 30.29 -7.92
CA GLU A 13 -4.07 31.21 -6.83
C GLU A 13 -5.11 32.33 -6.88
N GLU A 14 -5.90 32.46 -5.81
CA GLU A 14 -6.72 33.64 -5.59
C GLU A 14 -5.97 34.60 -4.67
N ASN A 15 -5.81 35.83 -5.12
CA ASN A 15 -5.27 36.91 -4.31
C ASN A 15 -6.39 37.48 -3.42
N TYR A 16 -6.43 37.06 -2.17
CA TYR A 16 -7.25 37.71 -1.15
C TYR A 16 -6.42 38.82 -0.49
N ALA A 17 -7.10 39.86 -0.01
CA ALA A 17 -6.47 41.01 0.67
C ALA A 17 -5.62 40.63 1.89
N ASP A 18 -5.80 39.44 2.44
CA ASP A 18 -5.14 38.90 3.66
C ASP A 18 -4.11 37.80 3.41
N GLY A 19 -3.63 37.63 2.19
CA GLY A 19 -2.61 36.60 1.89
C GLY A 19 -3.03 35.58 0.83
N ASN A 20 -2.07 35.08 0.09
CA ASN A 20 -2.28 34.10 -0.98
C ASN A 20 -2.84 32.78 -0.43
N SER A 21 -4.11 32.49 -0.65
CA SER A 21 -4.64 31.16 -0.48
C SER A 21 -4.65 30.40 -1.82
N LYS A 22 -4.05 29.22 -1.84
CA LYS A 22 -4.10 28.34 -3.00
C LYS A 22 -5.38 27.52 -2.95
N LYS A 23 -6.26 27.68 -3.93
CA LYS A 23 -7.46 26.84 -4.09
C LYS A 23 -7.26 25.83 -5.20
N CYS A 24 -7.92 24.70 -5.07
CA CYS A 24 -7.95 23.65 -6.09
C CYS A 24 -9.34 23.57 -6.70
N SER A 25 -9.40 23.48 -8.01
CA SER A 25 -10.64 23.19 -8.74
C SER A 25 -10.58 21.78 -9.33
N VAL A 26 -11.59 20.97 -9.05
CA VAL A 26 -11.70 19.59 -9.51
C VAL A 26 -12.87 19.48 -10.47
N LYS A 27 -12.56 19.21 -11.72
CA LYS A 27 -13.58 18.96 -12.76
C LYS A 27 -13.95 17.50 -12.75
N VAL A 28 -15.23 17.20 -12.51
CA VAL A 28 -15.77 15.84 -12.43
C VAL A 28 -16.84 15.62 -13.48
N ASN A 29 -16.89 14.40 -14.02
CA ASN A 29 -17.91 14.00 -15.00
C ASN A 29 -18.60 12.72 -14.53
N SER A 30 -19.92 12.65 -14.69
CA SER A 30 -20.70 11.44 -14.39
C SER A 30 -20.63 10.45 -15.54
N SER A 31 -20.23 9.22 -15.26
CA SER A 31 -20.10 8.17 -16.28
C SER A 31 -21.44 7.63 -16.83
N LYS A 32 -22.57 8.03 -16.24
CA LYS A 32 -23.89 7.45 -16.57
C LYS A 32 -24.69 8.18 -17.64
N THR A 33 -24.31 9.40 -18.03
CA THR A 33 -25.14 10.20 -18.95
C THR A 33 -24.28 10.77 -20.07
N ARG A 34 -24.70 10.52 -21.32
CA ARG A 34 -23.97 10.89 -22.54
C ARG A 34 -23.93 12.42 -22.84
N ASN A 35 -24.69 13.24 -22.10
CA ASN A 35 -24.82 14.68 -22.29
C ASN A 35 -24.77 15.48 -20.99
N GLN A 36 -23.89 15.16 -20.07
CA GLN A 36 -23.81 15.88 -18.80
C GLN A 36 -22.69 16.90 -18.81
N GLU A 37 -23.01 18.14 -18.46
CA GLU A 37 -22.05 19.20 -18.22
C GLU A 37 -21.05 18.76 -17.10
N ASP A 38 -19.80 19.08 -17.29
CA ASP A 38 -18.78 18.85 -16.29
C ASP A 38 -19.06 19.69 -15.05
N THR A 39 -19.15 19.08 -13.90
CA THR A 39 -19.31 19.79 -12.64
C THR A 39 -17.92 20.20 -12.12
N VAL A 40 -17.78 21.46 -11.77
CA VAL A 40 -16.56 21.99 -11.14
C VAL A 40 -16.80 22.06 -9.64
N LEU A 41 -15.90 21.45 -8.89
CA LEU A 41 -15.88 21.50 -7.43
C LEU A 41 -14.68 22.30 -6.97
N ASP A 42 -14.92 23.37 -6.22
CA ASP A 42 -13.87 24.14 -5.59
C ASP A 42 -13.53 23.54 -4.23
N ALA A 43 -12.25 23.47 -3.91
CA ALA A 43 -11.75 22.88 -2.68
C ALA A 43 -10.51 23.63 -2.18
N ASP A 44 -10.41 23.85 -0.89
CA ASP A 44 -9.23 24.42 -0.26
C ASP A 44 -8.09 23.38 -0.19
N LEU A 45 -8.43 22.11 -0.15
CA LEU A 45 -7.48 20.99 -0.12
C LEU A 45 -7.99 19.83 -0.97
N LEU A 46 -7.13 19.32 -1.84
CA LEU A 46 -7.36 18.08 -2.58
C LEU A 46 -6.40 16.99 -2.11
N LEU A 47 -6.95 15.91 -1.57
CA LEU A 47 -6.18 14.71 -1.23
C LEU A 47 -6.44 13.61 -2.28
N TRP A 48 -5.44 13.37 -3.13
CA TRP A 48 -5.53 12.35 -4.18
C TRP A 48 -5.06 10.99 -3.65
N THR A 49 -5.99 10.05 -3.50
CA THR A 49 -5.71 8.68 -3.00
C THR A 49 -6.00 7.58 -4.03
N ALA A 50 -6.28 7.95 -5.28
CA ALA A 50 -6.71 7.03 -6.34
C ALA A 50 -5.51 6.34 -7.01
N GLY A 51 -4.94 5.33 -6.36
CA GLY A 51 -3.91 4.47 -6.91
C GLY A 51 -2.50 5.06 -6.89
N ALA A 52 -1.55 4.23 -7.31
CA ALA A 52 -0.15 4.60 -7.47
C ALA A 52 0.35 4.14 -8.85
N THR A 53 1.12 4.98 -9.49
CA THR A 53 1.88 4.62 -10.69
C THR A 53 3.35 4.46 -10.33
N SER A 54 4.01 3.45 -10.89
CA SER A 54 5.45 3.34 -10.77
C SER A 54 6.09 4.59 -11.39
N THR A 55 6.88 5.31 -10.60
CA THR A 55 7.67 6.43 -11.10
C THR A 55 8.59 5.93 -12.19
N ASN A 56 8.28 6.32 -13.42
CA ASN A 56 9.12 6.05 -14.57
C ASN A 56 10.37 6.93 -14.43
N THR A 57 11.35 6.45 -13.69
CA THR A 57 12.68 7.05 -13.69
C THR A 57 13.29 6.84 -15.07
N ARG A 58 12.83 7.64 -16.03
CA ARG A 58 13.36 7.64 -17.42
C ARG A 58 14.82 8.06 -17.51
N ARG A 59 15.46 8.33 -16.37
CA ARG A 59 16.86 8.79 -16.29
C ARG A 59 17.74 7.73 -15.61
N GLY A 60 18.23 6.79 -16.41
CA GLY A 60 19.25 5.84 -15.94
C GLY A 60 19.44 4.68 -16.89
N ALA A 61 20.68 4.22 -17.05
CA ALA A 61 21.08 3.12 -17.94
C ALA A 61 20.29 1.81 -17.66
N LEU A 62 19.86 1.58 -16.42
CA LEU A 62 19.08 0.40 -16.03
C LEU A 62 17.67 0.39 -16.64
N ASN A 63 17.10 1.54 -16.99
CA ASN A 63 15.74 1.59 -17.54
C ASN A 63 15.60 1.02 -18.95
N SER A 64 16.66 1.07 -19.74
CA SER A 64 16.68 0.51 -21.09
C SER A 64 16.88 -1.01 -21.12
N ILE A 65 17.42 -1.58 -20.03
CA ILE A 65 17.79 -2.99 -19.94
C ILE A 65 16.69 -3.83 -19.28
N LEU A 66 15.97 -3.26 -18.30
CA LEU A 66 14.97 -3.99 -17.51
C LEU A 66 13.62 -4.01 -18.22
N PRO A 67 13.07 -5.20 -18.54
CA PRO A 67 11.74 -5.32 -19.12
C PRO A 67 10.67 -4.83 -18.10
N ARG A 68 9.79 -3.95 -18.58
CA ARG A 68 8.73 -3.36 -17.77
C ARG A 68 7.35 -3.63 -18.37
N ASP A 69 6.35 -3.69 -17.52
CA ASP A 69 4.97 -3.73 -17.96
C ASP A 69 4.45 -2.29 -18.28
N LYS A 70 3.20 -2.22 -18.76
CA LYS A 70 2.54 -0.94 -19.08
C LYS A 70 2.43 0.04 -17.90
N ASN A 71 2.52 -0.46 -16.67
CA ASN A 71 2.47 0.35 -15.45
C ASN A 71 3.88 0.67 -14.91
N GLY A 72 4.94 0.36 -15.67
CA GLY A 72 6.33 0.62 -15.30
C GLY A 72 6.94 -0.37 -14.32
N ARG A 73 6.24 -1.46 -13.96
CA ARG A 73 6.76 -2.48 -13.05
C ARG A 73 7.73 -3.41 -13.76
N ILE A 74 8.81 -3.81 -13.09
CA ILE A 74 9.80 -4.74 -13.61
C ILE A 74 9.17 -6.13 -13.76
N VAL A 75 9.23 -6.69 -14.95
CA VAL A 75 8.70 -8.03 -15.22
C VAL A 75 9.69 -9.06 -14.71
N THR A 76 9.25 -9.90 -13.77
CA THR A 76 10.06 -10.97 -13.17
C THR A 76 9.50 -12.36 -13.49
N GLY A 77 10.35 -13.38 -13.33
CA GLY A 77 9.93 -14.79 -13.36
C GLY A 77 9.45 -15.28 -11.99
N LYS A 78 9.16 -16.58 -11.89
CA LYS A 78 8.72 -17.24 -10.65
C LYS A 78 9.74 -17.17 -9.52
N PHE A 79 11.00 -16.96 -9.81
CA PHE A 79 12.10 -16.80 -8.86
C PHE A 79 12.34 -15.32 -8.48
N MET A 80 11.43 -14.41 -8.84
CA MET A 80 11.54 -12.98 -8.62
C MET A 80 12.73 -12.31 -9.31
N ARG A 81 13.40 -13.01 -10.24
CA ARG A 81 14.48 -12.48 -11.08
C ARG A 81 13.88 -11.75 -12.27
N ALA A 82 14.44 -10.59 -12.63
CA ALA A 82 14.04 -9.82 -13.78
C ALA A 82 14.23 -10.66 -15.07
N LYS A 83 13.29 -10.59 -15.99
CA LYS A 83 13.42 -11.31 -17.27
C LYS A 83 14.57 -10.73 -18.07
N ASN A 84 15.31 -11.60 -18.75
CA ASN A 84 16.44 -11.28 -19.61
C ASN A 84 17.64 -10.61 -18.89
N VAL A 85 17.66 -10.64 -17.56
CA VAL A 85 18.78 -10.11 -16.76
C VAL A 85 19.05 -11.04 -15.58
N ASP A 86 20.27 -11.56 -15.47
CA ASP A 86 20.57 -12.64 -14.53
C ASP A 86 20.80 -12.19 -13.10
N ASN A 87 21.26 -10.97 -12.86
CA ASN A 87 21.71 -10.52 -11.55
C ASN A 87 20.77 -9.46 -10.92
N VAL A 88 19.57 -9.28 -11.47
CA VAL A 88 18.59 -8.31 -10.96
C VAL A 88 17.35 -9.03 -10.47
N PHE A 89 16.98 -8.72 -9.24
CA PHE A 89 15.75 -9.18 -8.61
C PHE A 89 14.85 -7.98 -8.30
N ALA A 90 13.55 -8.18 -8.37
CA ALA A 90 12.56 -7.16 -8.01
C ALA A 90 11.41 -7.79 -7.23
N LEU A 91 10.89 -7.06 -6.24
CA LEU A 91 9.83 -7.51 -5.36
C LEU A 91 8.89 -6.35 -4.98
N GLY A 92 7.74 -6.65 -4.39
CA GLY A 92 6.75 -5.67 -3.96
C GLY A 92 6.11 -4.93 -5.13
N ASP A 93 5.73 -3.68 -4.89
CA ASP A 93 4.95 -2.86 -5.81
C ASP A 93 5.66 -2.55 -7.13
N CYS A 94 6.99 -2.57 -7.14
CA CYS A 94 7.79 -2.32 -8.34
C CYS A 94 7.97 -3.55 -9.24
N ALA A 95 7.50 -4.74 -8.82
CA ALA A 95 7.66 -5.99 -9.53
C ALA A 95 6.34 -6.55 -10.07
N ARG A 96 6.46 -7.30 -11.17
CA ARG A 96 5.37 -8.07 -11.76
C ARG A 96 5.83 -9.50 -12.02
N ALA A 97 5.53 -10.41 -11.09
CA ALA A 97 6.00 -11.80 -11.13
C ALA A 97 5.17 -12.73 -12.01
N ARG A 98 4.01 -12.32 -12.53
CA ARG A 98 3.09 -13.14 -13.34
C ARG A 98 2.22 -12.27 -14.24
N GLN A 99 1.50 -12.89 -15.15
CA GLN A 99 0.62 -12.17 -16.09
C GLN A 99 -0.41 -11.30 -15.36
N VAL A 100 -1.09 -11.88 -14.35
CA VAL A 100 -1.91 -11.12 -13.42
C VAL A 100 -1.02 -10.78 -12.22
N PRO A 101 -0.69 -9.50 -11.99
CA PRO A 101 0.19 -9.13 -10.91
C PRO A 101 -0.47 -9.40 -9.55
N TYR A 102 0.37 -9.65 -8.55
CA TYR A 102 -0.11 -9.65 -7.16
C TYR A 102 -0.59 -8.25 -6.76
N ALA A 103 -1.47 -8.18 -5.77
CA ALA A 103 -1.88 -6.90 -5.20
C ALA A 103 -0.67 -6.14 -4.64
N ALA A 104 -0.65 -4.82 -4.83
CA ALA A 104 0.38 -3.94 -4.28
C ALA A 104 0.13 -3.74 -2.77
N THR A 105 0.53 -4.72 -1.98
CA THR A 105 0.34 -4.74 -0.53
C THR A 105 1.62 -5.11 0.19
N ALA A 106 1.76 -4.59 1.42
CA ALA A 106 2.86 -4.96 2.29
C ALA A 106 2.93 -6.48 2.53
N GLN A 107 1.79 -7.17 2.58
CA GLN A 107 1.73 -8.62 2.77
C GLN A 107 2.45 -9.38 1.65
N VAL A 108 2.24 -8.97 0.39
CA VAL A 108 2.94 -9.57 -0.76
C VAL A 108 4.43 -9.28 -0.67
N ALA A 109 4.83 -8.03 -0.43
CA ALA A 109 6.22 -7.62 -0.37
C ALA A 109 7.00 -8.34 0.75
N ILE A 110 6.40 -8.47 1.94
CA ILE A 110 7.01 -9.17 3.09
C ILE A 110 7.21 -10.65 2.80
N GLN A 111 6.29 -11.31 2.11
CA GLN A 111 6.43 -12.72 1.74
C GLN A 111 7.46 -12.92 0.61
N GLN A 112 7.59 -11.96 -0.30
CA GLN A 112 8.58 -12.01 -1.38
C GLN A 112 10.01 -11.80 -0.87
N ALA A 113 10.20 -10.99 0.15
CA ALA A 113 11.52 -10.59 0.62
C ALA A 113 12.44 -11.76 0.99
N PRO A 114 12.05 -12.76 1.80
CA PRO A 114 12.92 -13.89 2.12
C PRO A 114 13.24 -14.76 0.91
N VAL A 115 12.30 -14.92 -0.03
CA VAL A 115 12.53 -15.67 -1.27
C VAL A 115 13.55 -14.95 -2.15
N VAL A 116 13.44 -13.64 -2.28
CA VAL A 116 14.42 -12.84 -3.04
C VAL A 116 15.78 -12.86 -2.38
N ALA A 117 15.84 -12.72 -1.05
CA ALA A 117 17.09 -12.79 -0.30
C ALA A 117 17.81 -14.13 -0.50
N TRP A 118 17.07 -15.25 -0.39
CA TRP A 118 17.61 -16.57 -0.67
C TRP A 118 18.08 -16.71 -2.11
N ASN A 119 17.28 -16.31 -3.08
CA ASN A 119 17.61 -16.43 -4.49
C ASN A 119 18.81 -15.58 -4.90
N LEU A 120 18.96 -14.41 -4.29
CA LEU A 120 20.14 -13.57 -4.47
C LEU A 120 21.40 -14.27 -3.88
N PHE A 121 21.29 -14.78 -2.66
CA PHE A 121 22.36 -15.54 -2.01
C PHE A 121 22.76 -16.76 -2.86
N ALA A 122 21.78 -17.57 -3.28
CA ALA A 122 22.03 -18.76 -4.11
C ALA A 122 22.71 -18.40 -5.43
N THR A 123 22.28 -17.32 -6.07
CA THR A 123 22.90 -16.83 -7.31
C THR A 123 24.36 -16.43 -7.09
N LEU A 124 24.67 -15.69 -6.02
CA LEU A 124 26.03 -15.28 -5.68
C LEU A 124 26.94 -16.48 -5.35
N MET A 125 26.42 -17.43 -4.57
CA MET A 125 27.19 -18.64 -4.22
C MET A 125 27.50 -19.48 -5.46
N ASN A 126 26.51 -19.70 -6.31
CA ASN A 126 26.68 -20.45 -7.56
C ASN A 126 27.68 -19.76 -8.52
N SER A 127 27.61 -18.43 -8.65
CA SER A 127 28.55 -17.66 -9.47
C SER A 127 29.99 -17.73 -8.95
N SER A 128 30.16 -17.85 -7.64
CA SER A 128 31.48 -18.00 -6.99
C SER A 128 31.99 -19.45 -6.99
N GLY A 129 31.30 -20.37 -7.67
CA GLY A 129 31.67 -21.80 -7.70
C GLY A 129 31.45 -22.55 -6.40
N ARG A 130 30.81 -21.91 -5.39
CA ARG A 130 30.50 -22.54 -4.11
C ARG A 130 29.39 -23.56 -4.27
N ARG A 131 29.44 -24.62 -3.49
CA ARG A 131 28.47 -25.70 -3.47
C ARG A 131 27.86 -25.83 -2.08
N ASP A 132 26.69 -26.44 -2.00
CA ASP A 132 26.06 -26.82 -0.73
C ASP A 132 26.78 -27.99 -0.06
N SER A 133 26.32 -28.43 1.11
CA SER A 133 26.86 -29.55 1.85
C SER A 133 26.79 -30.90 1.09
N SER A 134 25.97 -30.99 0.05
CA SER A 134 25.80 -32.15 -0.84
C SER A 134 26.67 -32.06 -2.11
N GLY A 135 27.51 -31.03 -2.25
CA GLY A 135 28.31 -30.78 -3.46
C GLY A 135 27.53 -30.27 -4.65
N LYS A 136 26.26 -29.88 -4.47
CA LYS A 136 25.36 -29.34 -5.51
C LYS A 136 25.32 -27.81 -5.47
N GLY A 137 24.88 -27.22 -6.57
CA GLY A 137 24.57 -25.79 -6.60
C GLY A 137 23.33 -25.45 -5.78
N PHE A 138 23.32 -24.26 -5.19
CA PHE A 138 22.17 -23.75 -4.43
C PHE A 138 20.96 -23.58 -5.36
N GLN A 139 19.84 -24.19 -4.99
CA GLN A 139 18.61 -24.12 -5.78
C GLN A 139 17.86 -22.82 -5.52
N LEU A 140 17.28 -22.23 -6.58
CA LEU A 140 16.41 -21.08 -6.44
C LEU A 140 15.01 -21.51 -6.00
N LEU A 141 14.41 -20.73 -5.12
CA LEU A 141 13.07 -20.94 -4.61
C LEU A 141 12.03 -20.16 -5.43
N PRO A 142 10.98 -20.82 -5.93
CA PRO A 142 9.86 -20.11 -6.54
C PRO A 142 9.05 -19.36 -5.47
N PHE A 143 8.51 -18.21 -5.84
CA PHE A 143 7.59 -17.48 -4.97
C PHE A 143 6.16 -17.94 -5.18
N GLU A 144 5.51 -18.30 -4.08
CA GLU A 144 4.08 -18.58 -3.99
C GLU A 144 3.45 -17.70 -2.92
N TYR A 145 2.37 -17.02 -3.28
CA TYR A 145 1.69 -16.09 -2.38
C TYR A 145 0.64 -16.80 -1.53
N LEU A 146 0.77 -16.69 -0.24
CA LEU A 146 -0.25 -17.10 0.72
C LEU A 146 -1.12 -15.91 1.10
N ASN A 147 -2.38 -15.91 0.68
CA ASN A 147 -3.33 -14.87 1.06
C ASN A 147 -3.80 -15.08 2.51
N LEU A 148 -3.33 -14.23 3.40
CA LEU A 148 -3.70 -14.26 4.83
C LEU A 148 -4.92 -13.38 5.13
N GLY A 149 -5.53 -12.79 4.11
CA GLY A 149 -6.67 -11.89 4.24
C GLY A 149 -6.28 -10.42 4.18
N GLU A 150 -7.25 -9.56 4.45
CA GLU A 150 -7.14 -8.11 4.35
C GLU A 150 -7.49 -7.44 5.67
N MET A 151 -6.82 -6.33 5.94
CA MET A 151 -7.07 -5.53 7.14
C MET A 151 -7.16 -4.06 6.74
N MET A 152 -8.26 -3.41 7.13
CA MET A 152 -8.49 -1.99 6.87
C MET A 152 -8.83 -1.26 8.16
N THR A 153 -8.36 -0.03 8.29
CA THR A 153 -8.73 0.88 9.38
C THR A 153 -9.66 1.97 8.89
N LEU A 154 -10.67 2.25 9.68
CA LEU A 154 -11.63 3.34 9.51
C LEU A 154 -11.51 4.25 10.71
N GLY A 155 -10.56 5.20 10.65
CA GLY A 155 -10.28 6.07 11.78
C GLY A 155 -9.39 5.44 12.88
N SER A 156 -9.46 5.98 14.10
CA SER A 156 -8.55 5.61 15.19
C SER A 156 -8.92 4.32 15.92
N ASP A 157 -10.21 4.01 16.02
CA ASP A 157 -10.73 2.97 16.90
C ASP A 157 -11.53 1.90 16.18
N ASP A 158 -11.71 2.06 14.86
CA ASP A 158 -12.46 1.12 14.03
C ASP A 158 -11.56 0.48 12.98
N ALA A 159 -11.71 -0.81 12.80
CA ALA A 159 -11.01 -1.60 11.81
C ALA A 159 -11.86 -2.78 11.34
N THR A 160 -11.53 -3.28 10.17
CA THR A 160 -12.10 -4.52 9.64
C THR A 160 -10.96 -5.47 9.29
N ILE A 161 -11.10 -6.72 9.68
CA ILE A 161 -10.20 -7.82 9.33
C ILE A 161 -11.03 -8.88 8.64
N SER A 162 -10.64 -9.26 7.44
CA SER A 162 -11.20 -10.39 6.70
C SER A 162 -10.07 -11.37 6.41
N SER A 163 -10.18 -12.60 6.87
CA SER A 163 -9.15 -13.64 6.73
C SER A 163 -9.74 -14.96 6.27
N LEU A 164 -8.89 -15.88 5.80
CA LEU A 164 -9.27 -17.20 5.33
C LEU A 164 -10.40 -17.19 4.30
N GLY A 165 -10.29 -16.32 3.29
CA GLY A 165 -11.31 -16.22 2.24
C GLY A 165 -12.68 -15.70 2.72
N GLY A 166 -12.71 -14.95 3.83
CA GLY A 166 -13.93 -14.38 4.40
C GLY A 166 -14.59 -15.21 5.51
N LEU A 167 -14.01 -16.37 5.87
CA LEU A 167 -14.52 -17.18 6.97
C LEU A 167 -14.38 -16.51 8.35
N VAL A 168 -13.34 -15.70 8.52
CA VAL A 168 -13.13 -14.90 9.74
C VAL A 168 -13.31 -13.44 9.39
N GLN A 169 -14.33 -12.82 9.95
CA GLN A 169 -14.58 -11.39 9.83
C GLN A 169 -14.68 -10.77 11.23
N LEU A 170 -13.82 -9.80 11.48
CA LEU A 170 -13.80 -9.00 12.72
C LEU A 170 -13.97 -7.54 12.33
N SER A 171 -14.79 -6.81 13.09
CA SER A 171 -15.00 -5.38 12.90
C SER A 171 -14.98 -4.63 14.24
N GLY A 172 -14.90 -3.30 14.16
CA GLY A 172 -14.91 -2.43 15.31
C GLY A 172 -13.61 -2.43 16.12
N SER A 173 -13.74 -2.13 17.40
CA SER A 173 -12.61 -1.95 18.32
C SER A 173 -11.79 -3.23 18.55
N VAL A 174 -12.44 -4.40 18.50
CA VAL A 174 -11.75 -5.71 18.61
C VAL A 174 -10.81 -5.92 17.41
N ALA A 175 -11.29 -5.66 16.20
CA ALA A 175 -10.47 -5.73 15.01
C ALA A 175 -9.31 -4.72 15.05
N SER A 176 -9.54 -3.52 15.60
CA SER A 176 -8.51 -2.51 15.78
C SER A 176 -7.37 -2.98 16.71
N VAL A 177 -7.70 -3.64 17.83
CA VAL A 177 -6.70 -4.23 18.74
C VAL A 177 -5.95 -5.38 18.08
N ALA A 178 -6.69 -6.34 17.50
CA ALA A 178 -6.10 -7.49 16.82
C ALA A 178 -5.14 -7.07 15.71
N ARG A 179 -5.52 -6.08 14.91
CA ARG A 179 -4.66 -5.53 13.87
C ARG A 179 -3.35 -4.97 14.43
N ARG A 180 -3.39 -4.21 15.52
CA ARG A 180 -2.19 -3.65 16.16
C ARG A 180 -1.23 -4.73 16.66
N LEU A 181 -1.77 -5.79 17.24
CA LEU A 181 -0.97 -6.94 17.68
C LEU A 181 -0.31 -7.66 16.50
N ILE A 182 -1.06 -7.89 15.41
CA ILE A 182 -0.52 -8.49 14.19
C ILE A 182 0.62 -7.64 13.61
N TYR A 183 0.47 -6.32 13.59
CA TYR A 183 1.54 -5.43 13.14
C TYR A 183 2.74 -5.45 14.07
N ALA A 184 2.52 -5.45 15.38
CA ALA A 184 3.61 -5.49 16.37
C ALA A 184 4.47 -6.76 16.23
N VAL A 185 3.82 -7.92 16.02
CA VAL A 185 4.52 -9.20 15.81
C VAL A 185 5.30 -9.23 14.49
N ARG A 186 4.84 -8.48 13.49
CA ARG A 186 5.50 -8.40 12.16
C ARG A 186 6.61 -7.35 12.08
N MET A 187 6.88 -6.60 13.16
CA MET A 187 7.99 -5.66 13.17
C MET A 187 9.34 -6.39 13.12
N PRO A 188 10.35 -5.82 12.44
CA PRO A 188 11.66 -6.45 12.25
C PRO A 188 12.38 -6.76 13.57
N THR A 189 12.09 -5.99 14.62
CA THR A 189 12.67 -6.20 15.95
C THR A 189 11.59 -6.21 17.03
N ALA A 190 11.76 -7.03 18.06
CA ALA A 190 10.86 -7.08 19.21
C ALA A 190 10.71 -5.70 19.89
N ARG A 191 11.78 -4.91 19.94
CA ARG A 191 11.76 -3.55 20.49
C ARG A 191 10.78 -2.65 19.74
N GLN A 192 10.78 -2.67 18.41
CA GLN A 192 9.82 -1.90 17.59
C GLN A 192 8.39 -2.38 17.81
N GLY A 193 8.17 -3.70 17.90
CA GLY A 193 6.86 -4.26 18.21
C GLY A 193 6.32 -3.76 19.54
N VAL A 194 7.11 -3.78 20.60
CA VAL A 194 6.75 -3.25 21.91
C VAL A 194 6.45 -1.75 21.85
N THR A 195 7.30 -0.96 21.18
CA THR A 195 7.08 0.48 21.03
C THR A 195 5.74 0.80 20.37
N VAL A 196 5.38 0.09 19.30
CA VAL A 196 4.07 0.26 18.62
C VAL A 196 2.89 -0.01 19.56
N VAL A 197 2.98 -1.06 20.37
CA VAL A 197 1.92 -1.39 21.37
C VAL A 197 1.82 -0.30 22.43
N VAL A 198 2.93 0.11 23.02
CA VAL A 198 2.97 1.12 24.08
C VAL A 198 2.44 2.47 23.56
N GLU A 199 2.96 2.98 22.47
CA GLU A 199 2.49 4.25 21.88
C GLU A 199 1.01 4.23 21.51
N SER A 200 0.53 3.12 20.94
CA SER A 200 -0.87 2.99 20.57
C SER A 200 -1.78 2.99 21.81
N THR A 201 -1.35 2.42 22.92
CA THR A 201 -2.06 2.41 24.20
C THR A 201 -2.06 3.80 24.82
N GLN A 202 -0.92 4.49 24.85
CA GLN A 202 -0.83 5.86 25.36
C GLN A 202 -1.71 6.83 24.60
N ARG A 203 -1.74 6.76 23.26
CA ARG A 203 -2.63 7.61 22.44
C ARG A 203 -4.11 7.37 22.77
N ARG A 204 -4.53 6.14 23.01
CA ARG A 204 -5.90 5.83 23.43
C ARG A 204 -6.23 6.44 24.78
N LEU A 205 -5.36 6.30 25.76
CA LEU A 205 -5.56 6.88 27.09
C LEU A 205 -5.67 8.41 27.03
N GLN A 206 -4.82 9.06 26.24
CA GLN A 206 -4.88 10.50 26.02
C GLN A 206 -6.16 10.96 25.32
N GLN A 207 -6.65 10.20 24.33
CA GLN A 207 -7.91 10.51 23.65
C GLN A 207 -9.11 10.34 24.59
N THR A 208 -9.13 9.29 25.39
CA THR A 208 -10.16 9.08 26.40
C THR A 208 -10.17 10.22 27.42
N SER A 209 -9.02 10.63 27.93
CA SER A 209 -8.89 11.77 28.86
C SER A 209 -9.38 13.08 28.23
N ARG A 210 -9.04 13.37 26.96
CA ARG A 210 -9.51 14.57 26.25
C ARG A 210 -11.02 14.56 26.00
N ASN A 211 -11.59 13.40 25.69
CA ASN A 211 -13.05 13.28 25.52
C ASN A 211 -13.81 13.45 26.84
N THR A 212 -13.20 13.06 27.94
CA THR A 212 -13.80 13.23 29.29
C THR A 212 -13.69 14.67 29.79
N SER A 213 -12.60 15.39 29.46
CA SER A 213 -12.40 16.79 29.83
C SER A 213 -13.19 17.79 28.96
N ASN A 214 -13.43 17.46 27.69
CA ASN A 214 -14.25 18.27 26.79
C ASN A 214 -15.74 17.84 26.82
N GLY A 215 -16.34 17.72 27.97
CA GLY A 215 -17.72 17.28 28.13
C GLY A 215 -18.65 17.77 27.02
N LYS A 216 -19.32 16.80 26.35
CA LYS A 216 -20.38 16.99 25.35
C LYS A 216 -19.93 17.38 23.93
N LEU A 217 -19.24 16.47 23.24
CA LEU A 217 -19.51 16.33 21.81
C LEU A 217 -20.66 15.32 21.65
N GLY A 218 -21.81 15.82 21.21
CA GLY A 218 -23.00 15.00 20.92
C GLY A 218 -22.67 13.89 19.89
N PRO A 219 -23.58 12.93 19.70
CA PRO A 219 -23.34 11.78 18.82
C PRO A 219 -22.90 12.26 17.44
N ARG A 220 -21.76 11.75 16.97
CA ARG A 220 -21.28 12.01 15.62
C ARG A 220 -22.39 11.60 14.64
N LYS A 221 -22.88 12.55 13.85
CA LYS A 221 -23.79 12.23 12.76
C LYS A 221 -23.09 11.20 11.87
N VAL A 222 -23.60 9.98 11.90
CA VAL A 222 -23.24 8.96 10.91
C VAL A 222 -23.73 9.51 9.56
N ILE A 223 -22.80 9.77 8.65
CA ILE A 223 -23.16 10.13 7.28
C ILE A 223 -23.63 8.82 6.65
N ASP A 224 -24.94 8.70 6.48
CA ASP A 224 -25.58 7.58 5.82
C ASP A 224 -25.29 7.69 4.30
N TRP A 225 -24.37 6.87 3.84
CA TRP A 225 -24.06 6.74 2.40
C TRP A 225 -25.10 5.81 1.77
N LYS A 226 -26.24 6.38 1.42
CA LYS A 226 -27.20 5.69 0.53
C LYS A 226 -26.84 5.87 -0.93
#